data_ea49134cd3a2d8822f8e599dec500b85
#
_entry.id   ea49134cd3a2d8822f8e599dec500b85
#
_cell.length_a   1.000
_cell.length_b   1.000
_cell.length_c   1.000
_cell.angle_alpha   90.00
_cell.angle_beta   90.00
_cell.angle_gamma   90.00
#
_symmetry.space_group_name_H-M   'P 1'
#
loop_
_entity.id
_entity.type
_entity.pdbx_description
1 polymer ?
#
loop_
_entity_poly.entity_id
_entity_poly.type
_entity_poly.pdbx_seq_one_letter_code
_entity_poly.pdbx_strand_id
1 'polypeptide(L)'
;MAVSKPIVSTSFSYETLEETLDIKSKQARLHIGLPKETAFQENRVALIPDAVDVLVNNGHEVVVETTAGEGSKYSDKDFSEAGARIAYDKEEVYKSEILIKSAPVVEQDLPHLQMNQTIISPIHIPILKKRIIEQMMEKKITAIGFENLKDDSGTYPIVRCMSEIAGSAVMLIAGQYLGSPNNGKGVLLGGISGIPPTKVIIIGAGVVGEFATRTALALGASVKVFDNNVYRLKRLQNNLGVRVWTSLIEPKILTKQLKTCEVAVGALSSENGRSPIVVTEEMVMGMRPGSIILDVSIDRGGCFETSEITTHERPVFLKHDVIHYCVPNIPSGFARTASHAISNVLMPLLLNASDKGGFDEMLWQNINLRHGVYLYKGHLTNFYISQRFDMKFTDLNLLIASRRLF
;
A
#
# COMPACT_ATOMS: atom_id res chain seq x y z
N MET A 1 37.68 -46.04 51.55
CA MET A 1 38.17 -45.78 50.16
C MET A 1 37.35 -44.69 49.57
N ALA A 2 37.87 -43.46 49.53
CA ALA A 2 37.21 -42.30 48.96
C ALA A 2 37.69 -42.14 47.51
N VAL A 3 36.76 -42.16 46.57
CA VAL A 3 37.03 -41.92 45.14
C VAL A 3 36.91 -40.43 44.87
N SER A 4 38.02 -39.79 44.55
CA SER A 4 38.10 -38.40 44.15
C SER A 4 37.56 -38.23 42.72
N LYS A 5 36.60 -37.31 42.53
CA LYS A 5 36.15 -36.87 41.23
C LYS A 5 37.21 -35.94 40.63
N PRO A 6 37.45 -35.97 39.29
CA PRO A 6 38.35 -35.04 38.62
C PRO A 6 37.70 -33.66 38.47
N ILE A 7 38.48 -32.64 38.77
CA ILE A 7 38.14 -31.23 38.55
C ILE A 7 38.30 -30.98 37.04
N VAL A 8 37.21 -30.71 36.35
CA VAL A 8 37.23 -30.23 34.96
C VAL A 8 37.61 -28.76 34.99
N SER A 9 38.81 -28.41 34.53
CA SER A 9 39.22 -27.04 34.29
C SER A 9 38.52 -26.53 33.03
N THR A 10 37.52 -25.65 33.15
CA THR A 10 36.99 -24.87 32.04
C THR A 10 38.00 -23.76 31.73
N SER A 11 38.78 -23.94 30.67
CA SER A 11 39.54 -22.85 30.08
C SER A 11 38.54 -21.88 29.43
N PHE A 12 38.32 -20.73 30.08
CA PHE A 12 37.68 -19.59 29.44
C PHE A 12 38.66 -19.03 28.41
N SER A 13 38.42 -19.28 27.13
CA SER A 13 39.04 -18.50 26.07
C SER A 13 38.37 -17.11 26.05
N TYR A 14 39.11 -16.10 26.46
CA TYR A 14 38.74 -14.71 26.20
C TYR A 14 38.97 -14.49 24.71
N GLU A 15 37.89 -14.58 23.89
CA GLU A 15 37.88 -13.98 22.58
C GLU A 15 37.87 -12.47 22.80
N THR A 16 38.92 -11.81 22.38
CA THR A 16 38.92 -10.36 22.24
C THR A 16 37.83 -10.00 21.28
N LEU A 17 36.74 -9.40 21.75
CA LEU A 17 35.80 -8.66 20.90
C LEU A 17 36.60 -7.57 20.18
N GLU A 18 36.95 -7.79 18.92
CA GLU A 18 37.38 -6.70 18.07
C GLU A 18 36.23 -5.69 18.04
N GLU A 19 36.36 -4.57 18.73
CA GLU A 19 35.57 -3.39 18.48
C GLU A 19 35.86 -2.99 17.05
N THR A 20 35.00 -3.41 16.13
CA THR A 20 34.93 -2.81 14.80
C THR A 20 34.67 -1.31 15.03
N LEU A 21 35.69 -0.50 14.83
CA LEU A 21 35.54 0.96 14.73
C LEU A 21 34.47 1.20 13.67
N ASP A 22 33.28 1.53 14.15
CA ASP A 22 32.17 1.96 13.31
C ASP A 22 32.60 3.30 12.72
N ILE A 23 33.25 3.26 11.54
CA ILE A 23 33.57 4.46 10.78
C ILE A 23 32.22 5.05 10.41
N LYS A 24 31.76 6.04 11.19
CA LYS A 24 30.54 6.78 10.87
C LYS A 24 30.64 7.20 9.43
N SER A 25 29.85 6.57 8.59
CA SER A 25 29.68 6.99 7.20
C SER A 25 29.29 8.47 7.23
N LYS A 26 29.89 9.27 6.36
CA LYS A 26 29.56 10.70 6.29
C LYS A 26 28.07 10.80 5.96
N GLN A 27 27.26 11.31 6.90
CA GLN A 27 25.84 11.50 6.68
C GLN A 27 25.62 12.30 5.39
N ALA A 28 24.76 11.78 4.50
CA ALA A 28 24.40 12.48 3.29
C ALA A 28 23.26 13.46 3.59
N ARG A 29 23.43 14.72 3.26
CA ARG A 29 22.32 15.67 3.26
C ARG A 29 21.41 15.35 2.09
N LEU A 30 20.13 15.13 2.35
CA LEU A 30 19.12 14.83 1.34
C LEU A 30 18.37 16.10 0.92
N HIS A 31 18.14 16.27 -0.38
CA HIS A 31 17.29 17.30 -0.98
C HIS A 31 16.02 16.64 -1.52
N ILE A 32 14.91 16.82 -0.80
CA ILE A 32 13.66 16.09 -1.02
C ILE A 32 12.61 17.04 -1.56
N GLY A 33 11.98 16.66 -2.67
CA GLY A 33 10.85 17.35 -3.27
C GLY A 33 9.54 16.58 -3.10
N LEU A 34 8.51 17.27 -2.65
CA LEU A 34 7.15 16.77 -2.55
C LEU A 34 6.26 17.52 -3.55
N PRO A 35 6.11 17.02 -4.78
CA PRO A 35 5.23 17.65 -5.75
C PRO A 35 3.76 17.45 -5.37
N LYS A 36 2.90 18.38 -5.81
CA LYS A 36 1.46 18.23 -5.75
C LYS A 36 1.03 17.09 -6.67
N GLU A 37 0.18 16.20 -6.16
CA GLU A 37 -0.34 15.11 -6.96
C GLU A 37 -1.39 15.64 -7.98
N THR A 38 -1.22 15.21 -9.22
CA THR A 38 -2.14 15.56 -10.32
C THR A 38 -2.93 14.35 -10.81
N ALA A 39 -2.66 13.17 -10.24
CA ALA A 39 -3.41 11.97 -10.56
C ALA A 39 -4.86 12.10 -10.09
N PHE A 40 -5.80 11.64 -10.93
CA PHE A 40 -7.22 11.73 -10.63
C PHE A 40 -7.56 11.08 -9.30
N GLN A 41 -8.20 11.83 -8.41
CA GLN A 41 -8.64 11.41 -7.07
C GLN A 41 -7.51 10.96 -6.13
N GLU A 42 -6.27 11.40 -6.34
CA GLU A 42 -5.20 11.24 -5.37
C GLU A 42 -5.17 12.43 -4.40
N ASN A 43 -5.52 12.18 -3.15
CA ASN A 43 -5.59 13.19 -2.09
C ASN A 43 -4.48 13.03 -1.04
N ARG A 44 -3.66 11.98 -1.15
CA ARG A 44 -2.59 11.69 -0.20
C ARG A 44 -1.36 12.52 -0.51
N VAL A 45 -0.58 12.82 0.53
CA VAL A 45 0.79 13.33 0.43
C VAL A 45 1.75 12.30 1.03
N ALA A 46 2.91 12.13 0.45
CA ALA A 46 3.83 11.07 0.83
C ALA A 46 4.53 11.29 2.18
N LEU A 47 4.79 12.55 2.55
CA LEU A 47 5.31 12.94 3.86
C LEU A 47 4.39 13.98 4.48
N ILE A 48 4.05 13.78 5.75
CA ILE A 48 3.28 14.73 6.56
C ILE A 48 4.21 15.74 7.24
N PRO A 49 3.70 16.91 7.72
CA PRO A 49 4.51 17.91 8.39
C PRO A 49 5.39 17.36 9.52
N ASP A 50 4.87 16.48 10.38
CA ASP A 50 5.64 15.88 11.48
C ASP A 50 6.88 15.11 10.99
N ALA A 51 6.78 14.40 9.87
CA ALA A 51 7.92 13.71 9.28
C ALA A 51 8.90 14.68 8.61
N VAL A 52 8.39 15.75 8.04
CA VAL A 52 9.21 16.83 7.48
C VAL A 52 10.01 17.51 8.58
N ASP A 53 9.40 17.82 9.73
CA ASP A 53 10.09 18.39 10.90
C ASP A 53 11.26 17.50 11.33
N VAL A 54 11.05 16.19 11.45
CA VAL A 54 12.11 15.24 11.79
C VAL A 54 13.23 15.27 10.74
N LEU A 55 12.93 15.30 9.44
CA LEU A 55 13.93 15.34 8.38
C LEU A 55 14.73 16.65 8.40
N VAL A 56 14.06 17.78 8.55
CA VAL A 56 14.71 19.11 8.61
C VAL A 56 15.59 19.23 9.83
N ASN A 57 15.15 18.78 11.00
CA ASN A 57 15.94 18.76 12.23
C ASN A 57 17.17 17.83 12.14
N ASN A 58 17.16 16.85 11.23
CA ASN A 58 18.32 16.02 10.89
C ASN A 58 19.20 16.62 9.77
N GLY A 59 18.95 17.88 9.39
CA GLY A 59 19.79 18.65 8.45
C GLY A 59 19.45 18.43 6.98
N HIS A 60 18.30 17.80 6.66
CA HIS A 60 17.84 17.62 5.28
C HIS A 60 17.05 18.85 4.80
N GLU A 61 16.98 19.01 3.50
CA GLU A 61 16.16 20.05 2.88
C GLU A 61 14.92 19.42 2.26
N VAL A 62 13.75 19.97 2.62
CA VAL A 62 12.47 19.52 2.07
C VAL A 62 11.78 20.68 1.37
N VAL A 63 11.43 20.49 0.12
CA VAL A 63 10.72 21.46 -0.72
C VAL A 63 9.34 20.88 -1.04
N VAL A 64 8.30 21.61 -0.70
CA VAL A 64 6.91 21.17 -0.89
C VAL A 64 6.24 22.11 -1.90
N GLU A 65 5.61 21.54 -2.92
CA GLU A 65 4.78 22.31 -3.85
C GLU A 65 3.57 22.89 -3.11
N THR A 66 3.25 24.15 -3.35
CA THR A 66 2.09 24.78 -2.73
C THR A 66 0.85 23.92 -2.93
N THR A 67 0.02 23.83 -1.91
CA THR A 67 -1.22 23.03 -1.87
C THR A 67 -1.04 21.50 -2.00
N ALA A 68 0.19 20.97 -1.97
CA ALA A 68 0.43 19.54 -2.08
C ALA A 68 -0.24 18.73 -0.95
N GLY A 69 -0.38 19.31 0.24
CA GLY A 69 -1.01 18.67 1.41
C GLY A 69 -2.51 18.86 1.55
N GLU A 70 -3.15 19.72 0.76
CA GLU A 70 -4.56 20.11 0.93
C GLU A 70 -5.53 18.92 0.90
N GLY A 71 -5.31 17.96 0.02
CA GLY A 71 -6.11 16.74 -0.07
C GLY A 71 -6.12 15.94 1.24
N SER A 72 -5.01 15.96 1.98
CA SER A 72 -4.83 15.34 3.30
C SER A 72 -5.12 16.28 4.46
N LYS A 73 -5.63 17.50 4.20
CA LYS A 73 -5.92 18.54 5.19
C LYS A 73 -4.67 19.02 5.95
N TYR A 74 -3.55 19.13 5.23
CA TYR A 74 -2.36 19.83 5.67
C TYR A 74 -2.16 21.08 4.81
N SER A 75 -2.00 22.23 5.43
CA SER A 75 -1.79 23.50 4.76
C SER A 75 -0.30 23.74 4.45
N ASP A 76 -0.01 24.68 3.56
CA ASP A 76 1.35 25.16 3.31
C ASP A 76 1.99 25.70 4.59
N LYS A 77 1.17 26.31 5.47
CA LYS A 77 1.62 26.81 6.77
C LYS A 77 2.13 25.67 7.66
N ASP A 78 1.41 24.54 7.73
CA ASP A 78 1.82 23.37 8.53
C ASP A 78 3.19 22.86 8.07
N PHE A 79 3.42 22.77 6.75
CA PHE A 79 4.72 22.37 6.18
C PHE A 79 5.82 23.42 6.42
N SER A 80 5.50 24.72 6.32
CA SER A 80 6.46 25.79 6.59
C SER A 80 6.87 25.83 8.06
N GLU A 81 5.92 25.63 8.99
CA GLU A 81 6.21 25.53 10.43
C GLU A 81 7.07 24.29 10.75
N ALA A 82 6.95 23.20 9.99
CA ALA A 82 7.82 22.03 10.05
C ALA A 82 9.20 22.25 9.39
N GLY A 83 9.48 23.46 8.90
CA GLY A 83 10.77 23.83 8.31
C GLY A 83 10.92 23.51 6.82
N ALA A 84 9.86 23.10 6.13
CA ALA A 84 9.90 22.93 4.69
C ALA A 84 9.90 24.29 3.97
N ARG A 85 10.54 24.33 2.82
CA ARG A 85 10.44 25.45 1.88
C ARG A 85 9.23 25.22 0.97
N ILE A 86 8.31 26.17 0.91
CA ILE A 86 7.15 26.10 0.03
C ILE A 86 7.54 26.67 -1.34
N ALA A 87 7.34 25.88 -2.38
CA ALA A 87 7.57 26.27 -3.76
C ALA A 87 6.23 26.53 -4.47
N TYR A 88 6.13 27.69 -5.09
CA TYR A 88 4.94 28.11 -5.85
C TYR A 88 5.01 27.69 -7.32
N ASP A 89 6.18 27.19 -7.74
CA ASP A 89 6.43 26.70 -9.09
C ASP A 89 6.81 25.20 -9.02
N LYS A 90 6.13 24.38 -9.82
CA LYS A 90 6.38 22.96 -9.97
C LYS A 90 7.85 22.68 -10.34
N GLU A 91 8.44 23.50 -11.23
CA GLU A 91 9.80 23.32 -11.67
C GLU A 91 10.81 23.42 -10.52
N GLU A 92 10.52 24.24 -9.50
CA GLU A 92 11.38 24.37 -8.33
C GLU A 92 11.44 23.08 -7.51
N VAL A 93 10.29 22.44 -7.29
CA VAL A 93 10.22 21.16 -6.55
C VAL A 93 10.93 20.06 -7.33
N TYR A 94 10.80 20.04 -8.65
CA TYR A 94 11.43 19.03 -9.50
C TYR A 94 12.95 19.20 -9.67
N LYS A 95 13.56 20.27 -9.11
CA LYS A 95 15.02 20.40 -9.00
C LYS A 95 15.62 19.60 -7.84
N SER A 96 14.78 19.07 -6.94
CA SER A 96 15.23 18.24 -5.83
C SER A 96 15.86 16.93 -6.34
N GLU A 97 16.86 16.44 -5.62
CA GLU A 97 17.55 15.18 -5.97
C GLU A 97 16.65 13.95 -5.80
N ILE A 98 15.75 14.04 -4.83
CA ILE A 98 14.81 12.95 -4.49
C ILE A 98 13.40 13.50 -4.62
N LEU A 99 12.61 12.90 -5.49
CA LEU A 99 11.18 13.19 -5.59
C LEU A 99 10.38 12.07 -4.92
N ILE A 100 9.43 12.45 -4.07
CA ILE A 100 8.55 11.48 -3.40
C ILE A 100 7.10 11.81 -3.76
N LYS A 101 6.41 10.82 -4.33
CA LYS A 101 5.03 10.95 -4.81
C LYS A 101 4.14 9.88 -4.19
N SER A 102 2.88 10.21 -3.92
CA SER A 102 1.84 9.26 -3.52
C SER A 102 1.16 8.56 -4.70
N ALA A 103 1.25 9.18 -5.90
CA ALA A 103 0.78 8.63 -7.17
C ALA A 103 1.95 8.22 -8.09
N PRO A 104 1.71 7.34 -9.06
CA PRO A 104 2.70 7.01 -10.09
C PRO A 104 3.16 8.25 -10.87
N VAL A 105 4.36 8.18 -11.44
CA VAL A 105 4.83 9.16 -12.41
C VAL A 105 3.92 9.14 -13.63
N VAL A 106 3.46 10.30 -14.05
CA VAL A 106 2.60 10.50 -15.23
C VAL A 106 3.32 11.28 -16.33
N GLU A 107 2.75 11.29 -17.55
CA GLU A 107 3.39 11.97 -18.68
C GLU A 107 3.63 13.48 -18.44
N GLN A 108 2.78 14.10 -17.63
CA GLN A 108 2.90 15.52 -17.27
C GLN A 108 4.11 15.82 -16.37
N ASP A 109 4.65 14.81 -15.69
CA ASP A 109 5.84 14.95 -14.84
C ASP A 109 7.14 14.93 -15.66
N LEU A 110 7.13 14.22 -16.79
CA LEU A 110 8.34 13.89 -17.58
C LEU A 110 9.16 15.11 -18.02
N PRO A 111 8.56 16.25 -18.46
CA PRO A 111 9.34 17.43 -18.84
C PRO A 111 10.16 18.02 -17.68
N HIS A 112 9.64 17.91 -16.46
CA HIS A 112 10.22 18.53 -15.27
C HIS A 112 11.31 17.67 -14.61
N LEU A 113 11.34 16.33 -14.87
CA LEU A 113 12.34 15.41 -14.29
C LEU A 113 13.76 15.81 -14.70
N GLN A 114 14.67 15.74 -13.73
CA GLN A 114 16.09 16.06 -13.93
C GLN A 114 16.92 14.78 -14.16
N MET A 115 18.13 14.95 -14.70
CA MET A 115 19.08 13.83 -14.86
C MET A 115 19.53 13.28 -13.49
N ASN A 116 19.65 11.96 -13.41
CA ASN A 116 20.15 11.22 -12.23
C ASN A 116 19.31 11.37 -10.96
N GLN A 117 18.04 11.81 -11.07
CA GLN A 117 17.14 11.90 -9.91
C GLN A 117 16.80 10.51 -9.34
N THR A 118 16.50 10.49 -8.04
CA THR A 118 15.84 9.36 -7.38
C THR A 118 14.36 9.67 -7.23
N ILE A 119 13.50 8.77 -7.68
CA ILE A 119 12.04 8.90 -7.55
C ILE A 119 11.52 7.76 -6.69
N ILE A 120 10.77 8.10 -5.64
CA ILE A 120 10.08 7.16 -4.76
C ILE A 120 8.60 7.37 -4.96
N SER A 121 7.94 6.41 -5.61
CA SER A 121 6.51 6.51 -5.95
C SER A 121 5.92 5.11 -6.17
N PRO A 122 4.59 4.93 -6.17
CA PRO A 122 4.04 3.65 -6.66
C PRO A 122 4.30 3.48 -8.15
N ILE A 123 4.47 2.23 -8.59
CA ILE A 123 4.64 1.92 -10.02
C ILE A 123 3.29 1.82 -10.73
N HIS A 124 2.33 1.14 -10.09
CA HIS A 124 1.01 0.83 -10.61
C HIS A 124 1.05 0.25 -12.05
N ILE A 125 1.68 -0.89 -12.19
CA ILE A 125 1.97 -1.55 -13.48
C ILE A 125 0.78 -1.58 -14.46
N PRO A 126 -0.51 -1.80 -14.06
CA PRO A 126 -1.64 -1.84 -14.99
C PRO A 126 -1.80 -0.58 -15.87
N ILE A 127 -1.51 0.60 -15.34
CA ILE A 127 -1.66 1.88 -16.05
C ILE A 127 -0.33 2.44 -16.57
N LEU A 128 0.79 1.79 -16.25
CA LEU A 128 2.13 2.21 -16.65
C LEU A 128 2.25 2.20 -18.18
N LYS A 129 2.80 3.28 -18.75
CA LYS A 129 3.06 3.42 -20.19
C LYS A 129 4.56 3.23 -20.50
N LYS A 130 4.87 2.57 -21.61
CA LYS A 130 6.26 2.33 -22.09
C LYS A 130 7.06 3.63 -22.17
N ARG A 131 6.46 4.69 -22.74
CA ARG A 131 7.10 6.01 -22.90
C ARG A 131 7.62 6.60 -21.59
N ILE A 132 6.89 6.38 -20.47
CA ILE A 132 7.33 6.89 -19.15
C ILE A 132 8.63 6.21 -18.76
N ILE A 133 8.72 4.89 -18.90
CA ILE A 133 9.93 4.12 -18.59
C ILE A 133 11.08 4.56 -19.49
N GLU A 134 10.87 4.68 -20.79
CA GLU A 134 11.90 5.09 -21.77
C GLU A 134 12.49 6.47 -21.41
N GLN A 135 11.66 7.46 -21.12
CA GLN A 135 12.13 8.80 -20.75
C GLN A 135 12.82 8.84 -19.39
N MET A 136 12.36 8.06 -18.42
CA MET A 136 13.04 7.93 -17.13
C MET A 136 14.42 7.25 -17.32
N MET A 137 14.53 6.28 -18.21
CA MET A 137 15.82 5.63 -18.56
C MET A 137 16.77 6.61 -19.23
N GLU A 138 16.32 7.41 -20.21
CA GLU A 138 17.11 8.45 -20.87
C GLU A 138 17.68 9.46 -19.88
N LYS A 139 16.89 9.84 -18.87
CA LYS A 139 17.30 10.74 -17.78
C LYS A 139 18.10 10.07 -16.67
N LYS A 140 18.46 8.79 -16.83
CA LYS A 140 19.23 8.00 -15.84
C LYS A 140 18.60 8.00 -14.45
N ILE A 141 17.29 7.99 -14.37
CA ILE A 141 16.55 7.98 -13.11
C ILE A 141 16.82 6.68 -12.34
N THR A 142 16.90 6.79 -11.01
CA THR A 142 16.74 5.69 -10.08
C THR A 142 15.31 5.74 -9.55
N ALA A 143 14.51 4.70 -9.81
CA ALA A 143 13.10 4.69 -9.43
C ALA A 143 12.76 3.52 -8.52
N ILE A 144 12.12 3.84 -7.41
CA ILE A 144 11.78 2.92 -6.32
C ILE A 144 10.26 2.88 -6.18
N GLY A 145 9.66 1.73 -6.48
CA GLY A 145 8.26 1.46 -6.24
C GLY A 145 8.03 1.12 -4.78
N PHE A 146 7.50 2.05 -4.01
CA PHE A 146 7.38 1.88 -2.57
C PHE A 146 6.41 0.76 -2.17
N GLU A 147 5.46 0.38 -3.03
CA GLU A 147 4.57 -0.77 -2.81
C GLU A 147 5.32 -2.12 -2.83
N ASN A 148 6.51 -2.16 -3.40
CA ASN A 148 7.35 -3.35 -3.48
C ASN A 148 8.48 -3.36 -2.43
N LEU A 149 8.59 -2.32 -1.61
CA LEU A 149 9.52 -2.31 -0.48
C LEU A 149 9.12 -3.38 0.53
N LYS A 150 10.09 -4.17 0.97
CA LYS A 150 9.91 -5.17 2.01
C LYS A 150 10.58 -4.71 3.29
N ASP A 151 9.94 -5.03 4.41
CA ASP A 151 10.55 -4.95 5.72
C ASP A 151 11.38 -6.21 6.04
N ASP A 152 12.03 -6.23 7.20
CA ASP A 152 12.87 -7.35 7.63
C ASP A 152 12.06 -8.64 7.87
N SER A 153 10.75 -8.55 8.04
CA SER A 153 9.84 -9.71 8.10
C SER A 153 9.43 -10.23 6.73
N GLY A 154 9.85 -9.56 5.64
CA GLY A 154 9.50 -9.87 4.27
C GLY A 154 8.09 -9.42 3.87
N THR A 155 7.42 -8.60 4.70
CA THR A 155 6.11 -8.03 4.36
C THR A 155 6.26 -6.72 3.58
N TYR A 156 5.16 -6.27 2.96
CA TYR A 156 5.09 -5.02 2.21
C TYR A 156 4.40 -3.97 3.08
N PRO A 157 5.13 -3.16 3.86
CA PRO A 157 4.55 -2.32 4.92
C PRO A 157 3.54 -1.29 4.38
N ILE A 158 3.83 -0.62 3.26
CA ILE A 158 2.91 0.38 2.68
C ILE A 158 1.65 -0.29 2.13
N VAL A 159 1.78 -1.40 1.39
CA VAL A 159 0.61 -2.14 0.89
C VAL A 159 -0.24 -2.65 2.04
N ARG A 160 0.40 -3.10 3.12
CA ARG A 160 -0.29 -3.56 4.32
C ARG A 160 -1.11 -2.43 4.96
N CYS A 161 -0.51 -1.26 5.23
CA CYS A 161 -1.23 -0.12 5.80
C CYS A 161 -2.40 0.32 4.93
N MET A 162 -2.23 0.39 3.61
CA MET A 162 -3.32 0.74 2.68
C MET A 162 -4.43 -0.32 2.71
N SER A 163 -4.07 -1.59 2.80
CA SER A 163 -5.04 -2.68 2.91
C SER A 163 -5.82 -2.66 4.24
N GLU A 164 -5.19 -2.27 5.33
CA GLU A 164 -5.81 -2.10 6.65
C GLU A 164 -6.84 -0.96 6.63
N ILE A 165 -6.47 0.17 6.02
CA ILE A 165 -7.38 1.31 5.83
C ILE A 165 -8.55 0.92 4.94
N ALA A 166 -8.30 0.30 3.78
CA ALA A 166 -9.37 -0.11 2.87
C ALA A 166 -10.34 -1.11 3.53
N GLY A 167 -9.83 -2.11 4.25
CA GLY A 167 -10.63 -3.09 4.96
C GLY A 167 -11.50 -2.47 6.06
N SER A 168 -10.96 -1.52 6.81
CA SER A 168 -11.74 -0.81 7.84
C SER A 168 -12.78 0.13 7.23
N ALA A 169 -12.38 0.89 6.21
CA ALA A 169 -13.22 1.88 5.56
C ALA A 169 -14.42 1.27 4.84
N VAL A 170 -14.23 0.12 4.17
CA VAL A 170 -15.29 -0.52 3.37
C VAL A 170 -16.53 -0.86 4.20
N MET A 171 -16.38 -1.16 5.48
CA MET A 171 -17.51 -1.46 6.34
C MET A 171 -18.26 -0.21 6.82
N LEU A 172 -17.56 0.91 6.97
CA LEU A 172 -18.19 2.21 7.25
C LEU A 172 -19.00 2.68 6.03
N ILE A 173 -18.42 2.50 4.83
CA ILE A 173 -19.10 2.78 3.55
C ILE A 173 -20.33 1.88 3.39
N ALA A 174 -20.23 0.58 3.72
CA ALA A 174 -21.36 -0.34 3.70
C ALA A 174 -22.51 0.15 4.61
N GLY A 175 -22.18 0.58 5.82
CA GLY A 175 -23.17 1.12 6.75
C GLY A 175 -23.89 2.37 6.21
N GLN A 176 -23.14 3.25 5.56
CA GLN A 176 -23.68 4.45 4.91
C GLN A 176 -24.68 4.10 3.79
N TYR A 177 -24.30 3.19 2.89
CA TYR A 177 -25.12 2.84 1.71
C TYR A 177 -26.22 1.83 2.00
N LEU A 178 -26.23 1.17 3.15
CA LEU A 178 -27.38 0.37 3.61
C LEU A 178 -28.54 1.23 4.08
N GLY A 179 -28.31 2.50 4.40
CA GLY A 179 -29.34 3.45 4.83
C GLY A 179 -30.29 3.84 3.70
N SER A 180 -31.56 4.08 4.04
CA SER A 180 -32.60 4.49 3.08
C SER A 180 -32.29 5.75 2.26
N PRO A 181 -31.60 6.78 2.80
CA PRO A 181 -31.27 7.97 2.00
C PRO A 181 -30.37 7.68 0.77
N ASN A 182 -29.67 6.56 0.77
CA ASN A 182 -28.77 6.12 -0.31
C ASN A 182 -29.36 4.98 -1.15
N ASN A 183 -30.68 4.81 -1.17
CA ASN A 183 -31.39 3.72 -1.84
C ASN A 183 -31.04 2.33 -1.30
N GLY A 184 -30.44 2.24 -0.12
CA GLY A 184 -30.16 0.99 0.57
C GLY A 184 -31.44 0.41 1.19
N LYS A 185 -31.28 -0.78 1.75
CA LYS A 185 -32.37 -1.57 2.35
C LYS A 185 -32.98 -0.95 3.62
N GLY A 186 -32.40 0.12 4.16
CA GLY A 186 -32.84 0.79 5.39
C GLY A 186 -32.55 -0.03 6.67
N VAL A 187 -31.43 -0.75 6.71
CA VAL A 187 -31.04 -1.61 7.84
C VAL A 187 -29.71 -1.16 8.47
N LEU A 188 -29.57 -1.38 9.77
CA LEU A 188 -28.32 -1.14 10.49
C LEU A 188 -27.46 -2.40 10.49
N LEU A 189 -26.12 -2.23 10.37
CA LEU A 189 -25.18 -3.34 10.37
C LEU A 189 -25.29 -4.23 11.61
N GLY A 190 -25.32 -3.63 12.80
CA GLY A 190 -25.34 -4.36 14.06
C GLY A 190 -26.75 -4.78 14.54
N GLY A 191 -27.82 -4.38 13.85
CA GLY A 191 -29.18 -4.55 14.39
C GLY A 191 -29.40 -3.74 15.68
N ILE A 192 -30.44 -4.09 16.41
CA ILE A 192 -30.75 -3.57 17.77
C ILE A 192 -31.42 -4.66 18.58
N SER A 193 -31.73 -4.40 19.87
CA SER A 193 -32.47 -5.33 20.70
C SER A 193 -33.81 -5.74 20.06
N GLY A 194 -33.97 -7.03 19.83
CA GLY A 194 -35.14 -7.61 19.14
C GLY A 194 -35.09 -7.60 17.62
N ILE A 195 -34.06 -6.99 16.98
CA ILE A 195 -33.84 -6.99 15.54
C ILE A 195 -32.43 -7.58 15.25
N PRO A 196 -32.34 -8.67 14.51
CA PRO A 196 -31.05 -9.33 14.27
C PRO A 196 -30.09 -8.47 13.43
N PRO A 197 -28.77 -8.67 13.57
CA PRO A 197 -27.78 -7.98 12.78
C PRO A 197 -27.83 -8.37 11.29
N THR A 198 -27.30 -7.49 10.44
CA THR A 198 -27.13 -7.77 9.02
C THR A 198 -26.11 -8.85 8.80
N LYS A 199 -26.27 -9.57 7.68
CA LYS A 199 -25.34 -10.60 7.24
C LYS A 199 -24.35 -10.02 6.25
N VAL A 200 -23.08 -10.09 6.62
CA VAL A 200 -21.95 -9.63 5.81
C VAL A 200 -21.18 -10.84 5.29
N ILE A 201 -20.96 -10.87 3.99
CA ILE A 201 -20.07 -11.86 3.35
C ILE A 201 -18.80 -11.15 2.94
N ILE A 202 -17.65 -11.74 3.31
CA ILE A 202 -16.34 -11.24 2.92
C ILE A 202 -15.65 -12.34 2.10
N ILE A 203 -15.25 -12.01 0.87
CA ILE A 203 -14.62 -12.93 -0.08
C ILE A 203 -13.14 -12.55 -0.17
N GLY A 204 -12.29 -13.31 0.51
CA GLY A 204 -10.86 -13.10 0.71
C GLY A 204 -10.52 -12.92 2.19
N ALA A 205 -9.56 -13.72 2.69
CA ALA A 205 -9.01 -13.65 4.06
C ALA A 205 -7.59 -13.06 4.08
N GLY A 206 -7.31 -12.14 3.14
CA GLY A 206 -6.11 -11.32 3.12
C GLY A 206 -6.17 -10.20 4.17
N VAL A 207 -5.26 -9.21 4.10
CA VAL A 207 -5.26 -8.07 5.05
C VAL A 207 -6.56 -7.28 4.95
N VAL A 208 -7.03 -6.94 3.74
CA VAL A 208 -8.31 -6.24 3.53
C VAL A 208 -9.45 -7.01 4.17
N GLY A 209 -9.57 -8.32 3.88
CA GLY A 209 -10.65 -9.16 4.43
C GLY A 209 -10.58 -9.31 5.95
N GLU A 210 -9.38 -9.37 6.52
CA GLU A 210 -9.19 -9.41 7.98
C GLU A 210 -9.70 -8.13 8.65
N PHE A 211 -9.30 -6.96 8.14
CA PHE A 211 -9.71 -5.67 8.70
C PHE A 211 -11.19 -5.37 8.43
N ALA A 212 -11.73 -5.76 7.27
CA ALA A 212 -13.17 -5.71 7.01
C ALA A 212 -13.95 -6.60 8.00
N THR A 213 -13.46 -7.82 8.26
CA THR A 213 -14.08 -8.73 9.24
C THR A 213 -14.04 -8.14 10.65
N ARG A 214 -12.88 -7.61 11.06
CA ARG A 214 -12.70 -6.98 12.38
C ARG A 214 -13.67 -5.81 12.57
N THR A 215 -13.78 -4.93 11.59
CA THR A 215 -14.66 -3.76 11.63
C THR A 215 -16.12 -4.18 11.59
N ALA A 216 -16.50 -5.13 10.75
CA ALA A 216 -17.88 -5.63 10.69
C ALA A 216 -18.34 -6.25 12.01
N LEU A 217 -17.47 -7.05 12.66
CA LEU A 217 -17.74 -7.61 13.99
C LEU A 217 -17.85 -6.53 15.07
N ALA A 218 -16.95 -5.52 15.03
CA ALA A 218 -17.02 -4.40 15.98
C ALA A 218 -18.29 -3.58 15.83
N LEU A 219 -18.84 -3.49 14.62
CA LEU A 219 -20.13 -2.86 14.34
C LEU A 219 -21.34 -3.78 14.62
N GLY A 220 -21.09 -4.98 15.13
CA GLY A 220 -22.13 -5.93 15.54
C GLY A 220 -22.72 -6.78 14.42
N ALA A 221 -22.14 -6.77 13.21
CA ALA A 221 -22.65 -7.54 12.09
C ALA A 221 -22.42 -9.07 12.22
N SER A 222 -23.25 -9.88 11.53
CA SER A 222 -23.05 -11.32 11.41
C SER A 222 -22.16 -11.62 10.20
N VAL A 223 -20.92 -12.06 10.41
CA VAL A 223 -19.89 -12.16 9.37
C VAL A 223 -19.64 -13.59 8.94
N LYS A 224 -19.50 -13.79 7.61
CA LYS A 224 -19.03 -15.03 6.98
C LYS A 224 -17.88 -14.73 6.04
N VAL A 225 -16.79 -15.48 6.16
CA VAL A 225 -15.57 -15.26 5.37
C VAL A 225 -15.30 -16.45 4.46
N PHE A 226 -14.98 -16.16 3.21
CA PHE A 226 -14.62 -17.13 2.18
C PHE A 226 -13.19 -16.90 1.70
N ASP A 227 -12.41 -17.97 1.59
CA ASP A 227 -11.08 -17.94 0.95
C ASP A 227 -10.71 -19.35 0.50
N ASN A 228 -10.00 -19.50 -0.61
CA ASN A 228 -9.53 -20.82 -1.07
C ASN A 228 -8.29 -21.30 -0.29
N ASN A 229 -7.66 -20.44 0.51
CA ASN A 229 -6.49 -20.77 1.32
C ASN A 229 -6.89 -20.99 2.79
N VAL A 230 -6.92 -22.26 3.21
CA VAL A 230 -7.25 -22.66 4.59
C VAL A 230 -6.32 -22.02 5.63
N TYR A 231 -5.05 -21.82 5.29
CA TYR A 231 -4.10 -21.18 6.21
C TYR A 231 -4.42 -19.70 6.42
N ARG A 232 -4.91 -18.98 5.38
CA ARG A 232 -5.39 -17.61 5.52
C ARG A 232 -6.62 -17.55 6.42
N LEU A 233 -7.56 -18.47 6.27
CA LEU A 233 -8.74 -18.59 7.15
C LEU A 233 -8.35 -18.87 8.60
N LYS A 234 -7.39 -19.79 8.82
CA LYS A 234 -6.87 -20.08 10.17
C LYS A 234 -6.19 -18.87 10.80
N ARG A 235 -5.31 -18.20 10.04
CA ARG A 235 -4.62 -16.98 10.49
C ARG A 235 -5.62 -15.89 10.86
N LEU A 236 -6.65 -15.65 10.03
CA LEU A 236 -7.71 -14.69 10.28
C LEU A 236 -8.38 -14.96 11.63
N GLN A 237 -8.80 -16.19 11.92
CA GLN A 237 -9.43 -16.53 13.21
C GLN A 237 -8.48 -16.31 14.39
N ASN A 238 -7.20 -16.66 14.25
CA ASN A 238 -6.20 -16.44 15.29
C ASN A 238 -6.01 -14.93 15.56
N ASN A 239 -5.93 -14.11 14.50
CA ASN A 239 -5.74 -12.67 14.63
C ASN A 239 -6.97 -11.94 15.20
N LEU A 240 -8.15 -12.46 14.95
CA LEU A 240 -9.40 -11.89 15.50
C LEU A 240 -9.61 -12.26 16.96
N GLY A 241 -9.04 -13.36 17.44
CA GLY A 241 -9.29 -13.89 18.80
C GLY A 241 -10.70 -14.44 19.02
N VAL A 242 -11.54 -14.45 17.98
CA VAL A 242 -12.92 -14.96 18.03
C VAL A 242 -13.19 -15.89 16.85
N ARG A 243 -14.09 -16.86 17.05
CA ARG A 243 -14.52 -17.73 15.95
C ARG A 243 -15.48 -17.01 15.03
N VAL A 244 -15.14 -17.03 13.73
CA VAL A 244 -15.98 -16.52 12.63
C VAL A 244 -16.38 -17.73 11.76
N TRP A 245 -17.56 -17.65 11.17
CA TRP A 245 -17.93 -18.65 10.16
C TRP A 245 -17.01 -18.51 8.94
N THR A 246 -16.37 -19.61 8.54
CA THR A 246 -15.46 -19.63 7.39
C THR A 246 -15.77 -20.80 6.45
N SER A 247 -15.52 -20.61 5.15
CA SER A 247 -15.64 -21.67 4.13
C SER A 247 -14.66 -21.43 3.00
N LEU A 248 -14.36 -22.50 2.26
CA LEU A 248 -13.77 -22.36 0.93
C LEU A 248 -14.78 -21.71 -0.03
N ILE A 249 -14.26 -21.09 -1.10
CA ILE A 249 -15.08 -20.49 -2.16
C ILE A 249 -15.66 -21.63 -3.01
N GLU A 250 -16.74 -22.22 -2.53
CA GLU A 250 -17.52 -23.21 -3.25
C GLU A 250 -18.76 -22.55 -3.85
N PRO A 251 -18.98 -22.61 -5.19
CA PRO A 251 -20.05 -21.87 -5.85
C PRO A 251 -21.43 -22.10 -5.24
N LYS A 252 -21.79 -23.35 -4.89
CA LYS A 252 -23.08 -23.69 -4.29
C LYS A 252 -23.27 -23.04 -2.92
N ILE A 253 -22.23 -23.08 -2.07
CA ILE A 253 -22.28 -22.50 -0.72
C ILE A 253 -22.31 -20.97 -0.82
N LEU A 254 -21.43 -20.40 -1.67
CA LEU A 254 -21.35 -18.94 -1.86
C LEU A 254 -22.70 -18.39 -2.38
N THR A 255 -23.28 -18.98 -3.42
CA THR A 255 -24.60 -18.59 -3.96
C THR A 255 -25.69 -18.61 -2.88
N LYS A 256 -25.74 -19.68 -2.07
CA LYS A 256 -26.71 -19.79 -0.97
C LYS A 256 -26.55 -18.65 0.05
N GLN A 257 -25.33 -18.25 0.35
CA GLN A 257 -25.08 -17.18 1.31
C GLN A 257 -25.39 -15.80 0.71
N LEU A 258 -25.00 -15.54 -0.54
CA LEU A 258 -25.29 -14.28 -1.25
C LEU A 258 -26.78 -13.99 -1.34
N LYS A 259 -27.65 -14.99 -1.55
CA LYS A 259 -29.12 -14.84 -1.55
C LYS A 259 -29.68 -14.27 -0.24
N THR A 260 -28.95 -14.33 0.86
CA THR A 260 -29.44 -13.96 2.19
C THR A 260 -28.65 -12.85 2.85
N CYS A 261 -27.57 -12.37 2.26
CA CYS A 261 -26.76 -11.29 2.82
C CYS A 261 -27.32 -9.91 2.45
N GLU A 262 -26.94 -8.94 3.22
CA GLU A 262 -27.16 -7.51 2.96
C GLU A 262 -25.90 -6.84 2.40
N VAL A 263 -24.73 -7.37 2.73
CA VAL A 263 -23.41 -6.85 2.29
C VAL A 263 -22.55 -7.96 1.77
N ALA A 264 -21.94 -7.75 0.60
CA ALA A 264 -20.89 -8.61 0.05
C ALA A 264 -19.63 -7.77 -0.24
N VAL A 265 -18.49 -8.18 0.33
CA VAL A 265 -17.20 -7.50 0.17
C VAL A 265 -16.26 -8.39 -0.64
N GLY A 266 -15.76 -7.88 -1.76
CA GLY A 266 -14.70 -8.50 -2.56
C GLY A 266 -13.33 -8.03 -2.08
N ALA A 267 -12.51 -8.95 -1.57
CA ALA A 267 -11.18 -8.68 -1.04
C ALA A 267 -10.15 -9.72 -1.52
N LEU A 268 -10.33 -10.25 -2.73
CA LEU A 268 -9.39 -11.17 -3.36
C LEU A 268 -8.24 -10.41 -4.03
N SER A 269 -7.06 -10.98 -3.95
CA SER A 269 -5.91 -10.52 -4.71
C SER A 269 -5.25 -11.70 -5.42
N SER A 270 -4.76 -11.46 -6.64
CA SER A 270 -3.92 -12.41 -7.37
C SER A 270 -2.47 -11.96 -7.33
N GLU A 271 -1.55 -12.91 -7.20
CA GLU A 271 -0.10 -12.65 -7.34
C GLU A 271 0.27 -12.33 -8.79
N ASN A 272 -0.52 -12.82 -9.75
CA ASN A 272 -0.23 -12.79 -11.18
C ASN A 272 -1.09 -11.79 -11.99
N GLY A 273 -1.53 -10.68 -11.40
CA GLY A 273 -2.23 -9.62 -12.12
C GLY A 273 -3.70 -9.47 -11.75
N ARG A 274 -4.64 -9.85 -12.64
CA ARG A 274 -6.09 -9.64 -12.43
C ARG A 274 -6.66 -10.55 -11.35
N SER A 275 -7.54 -10.00 -10.50
CA SER A 275 -8.30 -10.78 -9.52
C SER A 275 -9.22 -11.80 -10.23
N PRO A 276 -9.37 -13.02 -9.68
CA PRO A 276 -10.30 -14.00 -10.24
C PRO A 276 -11.75 -13.56 -10.02
N ILE A 277 -12.58 -13.70 -11.05
CA ILE A 277 -14.02 -13.53 -10.91
C ILE A 277 -14.56 -14.79 -10.23
N VAL A 278 -15.17 -14.64 -9.05
CA VAL A 278 -15.73 -15.75 -8.25
C VAL A 278 -17.22 -15.58 -8.00
N VAL A 279 -17.78 -14.39 -8.21
CA VAL A 279 -19.22 -14.12 -8.15
C VAL A 279 -19.70 -13.77 -9.55
N THR A 280 -20.53 -14.65 -10.12
CA THR A 280 -21.12 -14.45 -11.44
C THR A 280 -22.28 -13.48 -11.39
N GLU A 281 -22.67 -12.93 -12.54
CA GLU A 281 -23.85 -12.06 -12.66
C GLU A 281 -25.12 -12.77 -12.20
N GLU A 282 -25.27 -14.08 -12.50
CA GLU A 282 -26.41 -14.90 -12.03
C GLU A 282 -26.48 -14.94 -10.49
N MET A 283 -25.33 -15.04 -9.81
CA MET A 283 -25.30 -15.00 -8.35
C MET A 283 -25.74 -13.63 -7.80
N VAL A 284 -25.36 -12.55 -8.47
CA VAL A 284 -25.77 -11.18 -8.11
C VAL A 284 -27.27 -10.98 -8.33
N MET A 285 -27.84 -11.46 -9.43
CA MET A 285 -29.29 -11.45 -9.70
C MET A 285 -30.09 -12.16 -8.59
N GLY A 286 -29.48 -13.12 -7.92
CA GLY A 286 -30.09 -13.83 -6.79
C GLY A 286 -30.00 -13.11 -5.45
N MET A 287 -29.31 -11.98 -5.35
CA MET A 287 -29.21 -11.16 -4.13
C MET A 287 -30.52 -10.41 -3.88
N ARG A 288 -30.69 -9.93 -2.65
CA ARG A 288 -31.89 -9.17 -2.28
C ARG A 288 -31.80 -7.72 -2.78
N PRO A 289 -32.90 -7.13 -3.27
CA PRO A 289 -32.95 -5.71 -3.59
C PRO A 289 -32.45 -4.83 -2.42
N GLY A 290 -31.70 -3.78 -2.73
CA GLY A 290 -31.11 -2.86 -1.76
C GLY A 290 -29.93 -3.45 -0.96
N SER A 291 -29.44 -4.66 -1.32
CA SER A 291 -28.15 -5.17 -0.83
C SER A 291 -27.01 -4.39 -1.49
N ILE A 292 -25.82 -4.44 -0.87
CA ILE A 292 -24.65 -3.75 -1.39
C ILE A 292 -23.49 -4.70 -1.63
N ILE A 293 -22.83 -4.53 -2.77
CA ILE A 293 -21.53 -5.10 -3.13
C ILE A 293 -20.47 -4.00 -3.00
N LEU A 294 -19.38 -4.31 -2.29
CA LEU A 294 -18.20 -3.44 -2.22
C LEU A 294 -17.00 -4.25 -2.75
N ASP A 295 -16.59 -3.96 -3.98
CA ASP A 295 -15.50 -4.69 -4.60
C ASP A 295 -14.16 -3.94 -4.44
N VAL A 296 -13.45 -4.23 -3.34
CA VAL A 296 -12.11 -3.69 -3.07
C VAL A 296 -11.06 -4.27 -4.03
N SER A 297 -11.38 -5.42 -4.67
CA SER A 297 -10.50 -6.02 -5.68
C SER A 297 -10.52 -5.28 -7.02
N ILE A 298 -11.31 -4.19 -7.14
CA ILE A 298 -11.51 -3.43 -8.38
C ILE A 298 -10.20 -2.87 -8.94
N ASP A 299 -9.24 -2.50 -8.10
CA ASP A 299 -7.90 -2.07 -8.51
C ASP A 299 -7.16 -3.10 -9.39
N ARG A 300 -7.60 -4.36 -9.31
CA ARG A 300 -7.08 -5.49 -10.08
C ARG A 300 -8.17 -6.16 -10.93
N GLY A 301 -9.18 -5.41 -11.32
CA GLY A 301 -10.25 -5.83 -12.23
C GLY A 301 -11.47 -6.46 -11.57
N GLY A 302 -11.57 -6.44 -10.23
CA GLY A 302 -12.73 -6.91 -9.49
C GLY A 302 -12.86 -8.43 -9.37
N CYS A 303 -13.62 -8.90 -8.39
CA CYS A 303 -13.94 -10.32 -8.21
C CYS A 303 -15.43 -10.65 -8.40
N PHE A 304 -16.25 -9.63 -8.67
CA PHE A 304 -17.65 -9.78 -9.13
C PHE A 304 -17.71 -9.49 -10.64
N GLU A 305 -18.42 -10.31 -11.38
CA GLU A 305 -18.60 -10.16 -12.83
C GLU A 305 -19.31 -8.83 -13.18
N THR A 306 -20.16 -8.35 -12.27
CA THR A 306 -20.94 -7.13 -12.42
C THR A 306 -20.20 -5.86 -12.02
N SER A 307 -18.96 -5.94 -11.51
CA SER A 307 -18.21 -4.78 -11.05
C SER A 307 -17.75 -3.90 -12.20
N GLU A 308 -18.02 -2.59 -12.07
CA GLU A 308 -17.59 -1.54 -13.00
C GLU A 308 -16.89 -0.44 -12.18
N ILE A 309 -15.76 0.09 -12.68
CA ILE A 309 -14.98 1.11 -11.96
C ILE A 309 -15.84 2.35 -11.75
N THR A 310 -15.92 2.80 -10.49
CA THR A 310 -16.58 4.05 -10.09
C THR A 310 -15.55 5.05 -9.56
N THR A 311 -15.99 6.22 -9.09
CA THR A 311 -15.13 7.30 -8.62
C THR A 311 -15.55 7.76 -7.23
N HIS A 312 -14.68 8.46 -6.49
CA HIS A 312 -15.05 9.03 -5.18
C HIS A 312 -16.19 10.05 -5.28
N GLU A 313 -16.38 10.71 -6.44
CA GLU A 313 -17.49 11.66 -6.68
C GLU A 313 -18.81 10.94 -6.98
N ARG A 314 -18.73 9.83 -7.72
CA ARG A 314 -19.87 8.97 -8.05
C ARG A 314 -19.56 7.53 -7.68
N PRO A 315 -19.62 7.21 -6.38
CA PRO A 315 -19.01 5.99 -5.85
C PRO A 315 -19.86 4.74 -6.06
N VAL A 316 -21.12 4.86 -6.41
CA VAL A 316 -22.04 3.73 -6.56
C VAL A 316 -22.83 3.79 -7.88
N PHE A 317 -23.20 2.59 -8.31
CA PHE A 317 -24.21 2.38 -9.36
C PHE A 317 -25.16 1.25 -8.95
N LEU A 318 -26.30 1.16 -9.59
CA LEU A 318 -27.30 0.13 -9.34
C LEU A 318 -27.32 -0.85 -10.51
N LYS A 319 -27.22 -2.16 -10.21
CA LYS A 319 -27.37 -3.25 -11.18
C LYS A 319 -28.09 -4.41 -10.52
N HIS A 320 -29.17 -4.90 -11.13
CA HIS A 320 -30.06 -5.94 -10.59
C HIS A 320 -30.61 -5.59 -9.19
N ASP A 321 -30.98 -4.32 -8.97
CA ASP A 321 -31.44 -3.79 -7.70
C ASP A 321 -30.40 -3.93 -6.53
N VAL A 322 -29.14 -4.21 -6.86
CA VAL A 322 -28.00 -4.31 -5.93
C VAL A 322 -27.10 -3.08 -6.14
N ILE A 323 -26.76 -2.42 -5.04
CA ILE A 323 -25.85 -1.27 -5.04
C ILE A 323 -24.41 -1.79 -5.20
N HIS A 324 -23.67 -1.23 -6.15
CA HIS A 324 -22.27 -1.57 -6.36
C HIS A 324 -21.38 -0.37 -6.02
N TYR A 325 -20.47 -0.56 -5.08
CA TYR A 325 -19.40 0.36 -4.75
C TYR A 325 -18.08 -0.24 -5.24
N CYS A 326 -17.51 0.35 -6.27
CA CYS A 326 -16.32 -0.17 -6.95
C CYS A 326 -15.28 0.96 -7.18
N VAL A 327 -15.04 1.76 -6.14
CA VAL A 327 -14.09 2.86 -6.18
C VAL A 327 -12.67 2.32 -5.98
N PRO A 328 -11.76 2.52 -6.93
CA PRO A 328 -10.35 2.19 -6.74
C PRO A 328 -9.70 3.15 -5.74
N ASN A 329 -8.57 2.73 -5.17
CA ASN A 329 -7.80 3.57 -4.24
C ASN A 329 -8.65 4.12 -3.07
N ILE A 330 -9.44 3.25 -2.43
CA ILE A 330 -10.25 3.59 -1.23
C ILE A 330 -9.45 4.39 -0.18
N PRO A 331 -8.15 4.08 0.10
CA PRO A 331 -7.35 4.84 1.06
C PRO A 331 -7.22 6.33 0.75
N SER A 332 -7.33 6.75 -0.51
CA SER A 332 -7.33 8.19 -0.88
C SER A 332 -8.56 8.94 -0.35
N GLY A 333 -9.68 8.25 -0.14
CA GLY A 333 -10.85 8.81 0.54
C GLY A 333 -10.62 9.07 2.05
N PHE A 334 -9.58 8.48 2.63
CA PHE A 334 -9.13 8.68 4.01
C PHE A 334 -7.70 9.23 4.03
N ALA A 335 -7.46 10.22 3.19
CA ALA A 335 -6.14 10.71 2.80
C ALA A 335 -5.24 11.10 3.98
N ARG A 336 -5.77 11.73 5.04
CA ARG A 336 -4.98 12.09 6.22
C ARG A 336 -4.38 10.87 6.91
N THR A 337 -5.19 9.84 7.16
CA THR A 337 -4.73 8.59 7.77
C THR A 337 -3.75 7.86 6.85
N ALA A 338 -4.05 7.81 5.55
CA ALA A 338 -3.21 7.14 4.57
C ALA A 338 -1.86 7.84 4.40
N SER A 339 -1.81 9.17 4.36
CA SER A 339 -0.58 9.95 4.29
C SER A 339 0.27 9.74 5.53
N HIS A 340 -0.33 9.72 6.72
CA HIS A 340 0.38 9.41 7.96
C HIS A 340 1.02 8.02 7.90
N ALA A 341 0.26 7.01 7.46
CA ALA A 341 0.75 5.64 7.35
C ALA A 341 1.90 5.49 6.34
N ILE A 342 1.83 6.15 5.19
CA ILE A 342 2.92 6.18 4.19
C ILE A 342 4.14 6.87 4.78
N SER A 343 3.94 8.02 5.40
CA SER A 343 5.00 8.83 6.00
C SER A 343 5.77 8.08 7.09
N ASN A 344 5.06 7.30 7.94
CA ASN A 344 5.68 6.47 8.98
C ASN A 344 6.61 5.39 8.42
N VAL A 345 6.42 4.97 7.18
CA VAL A 345 7.30 4.00 6.51
C VAL A 345 8.43 4.71 5.77
N LEU A 346 8.14 5.82 5.09
CA LEU A 346 9.12 6.50 4.25
C LEU A 346 10.12 7.34 5.06
N MET A 347 9.69 7.99 6.14
CA MET A 347 10.58 8.85 6.94
C MET A 347 11.78 8.06 7.51
N PRO A 348 11.61 6.90 8.19
CA PRO A 348 12.74 6.11 8.65
C PRO A 348 13.63 5.59 7.51
N LEU A 349 13.04 5.30 6.34
CA LEU A 349 13.78 4.91 5.14
C LEU A 349 14.73 6.02 4.67
N LEU A 350 14.25 7.27 4.65
CA LEU A 350 15.02 8.45 4.27
C LEU A 350 16.16 8.73 5.25
N LEU A 351 15.88 8.65 6.55
CA LEU A 351 16.92 8.80 7.58
C LEU A 351 18.00 7.73 7.46
N ASN A 352 17.60 6.47 7.26
CA ASN A 352 18.55 5.38 7.03
C ASN A 352 19.38 5.59 5.76
N ALA A 353 18.78 6.10 4.67
CA ALA A 353 19.52 6.46 3.48
C ALA A 353 20.58 7.53 3.75
N SER A 354 20.22 8.56 4.53
CA SER A 354 21.17 9.60 4.97
C SER A 354 22.33 9.03 5.79
N ASP A 355 22.02 8.23 6.81
CA ASP A 355 23.03 7.63 7.71
C ASP A 355 23.99 6.69 6.97
N LYS A 356 23.53 6.05 5.90
CA LYS A 356 24.35 5.18 5.05
C LYS A 356 25.14 5.93 3.97
N GLY A 357 25.01 7.26 3.86
CA GLY A 357 25.70 8.07 2.87
C GLY A 357 24.98 8.17 1.52
N GLY A 358 23.69 7.88 1.47
CA GLY A 358 22.80 8.01 0.33
C GLY A 358 22.11 6.71 -0.08
N PHE A 359 21.18 6.83 -1.04
CA PHE A 359 20.39 5.67 -1.51
C PHE A 359 21.24 4.57 -2.15
N ASP A 360 22.27 4.90 -2.88
CA ASP A 360 23.16 3.93 -3.53
C ASP A 360 23.82 3.01 -2.50
N GLU A 361 24.33 3.58 -1.40
CA GLU A 361 24.98 2.80 -0.35
C GLU A 361 23.96 2.00 0.47
N MET A 362 22.81 2.60 0.74
CA MET A 362 21.71 1.90 1.40
C MET A 362 21.22 0.69 0.58
N LEU A 363 21.03 0.83 -0.73
CA LEU A 363 20.66 -0.27 -1.63
C LEU A 363 21.73 -1.37 -1.69
N TRP A 364 23.01 -1.00 -1.53
CA TRP A 364 24.08 -1.98 -1.43
C TRP A 364 23.93 -2.83 -0.16
N GLN A 365 23.66 -2.23 0.97
CA GLN A 365 23.63 -2.89 2.27
C GLN A 365 22.31 -3.63 2.53
N ASN A 366 21.19 -3.22 1.91
CA ASN A 366 19.86 -3.75 2.20
C ASN A 366 19.22 -4.40 0.97
N ILE A 367 19.21 -5.74 0.97
CA ILE A 367 18.61 -6.54 -0.11
C ILE A 367 17.08 -6.38 -0.17
N ASN A 368 16.40 -6.13 0.96
CA ASN A 368 14.95 -6.00 1.02
C ASN A 368 14.47 -4.76 0.27
N LEU A 369 15.25 -3.68 0.29
CA LEU A 369 14.94 -2.46 -0.45
C LEU A 369 15.10 -2.61 -1.96
N ARG A 370 15.97 -3.53 -2.42
CA ARG A 370 16.18 -3.78 -3.85
C ARG A 370 14.94 -4.28 -4.55
N HIS A 371 14.02 -4.93 -3.83
CA HIS A 371 12.75 -5.38 -4.41
C HIS A 371 11.87 -4.23 -4.92
N GLY A 372 12.02 -3.03 -4.35
CA GLY A 372 11.31 -1.83 -4.79
C GLY A 372 11.91 -1.19 -6.04
N VAL A 373 13.20 -1.42 -6.33
CA VAL A 373 13.89 -0.75 -7.43
C VAL A 373 13.46 -1.31 -8.78
N TYR A 374 12.85 -0.49 -9.62
CA TYR A 374 12.44 -0.89 -10.96
C TYR A 374 13.24 -0.21 -12.09
N LEU A 375 13.89 0.92 -11.77
CA LEU A 375 14.93 1.54 -12.57
C LEU A 375 16.13 1.87 -11.69
N TYR A 376 17.32 1.61 -12.15
CA TYR A 376 18.56 1.98 -11.47
C TYR A 376 19.50 2.66 -12.45
N LYS A 377 19.71 3.97 -12.25
CA LYS A 377 20.57 4.83 -13.11
C LYS A 377 20.26 4.65 -14.61
N GLY A 378 18.97 4.60 -14.94
CA GLY A 378 18.48 4.42 -16.30
C GLY A 378 18.46 2.99 -16.83
N HIS A 379 18.81 2.00 -16.02
CA HIS A 379 18.68 0.59 -16.39
C HIS A 379 17.37 0.01 -15.83
N LEU A 380 16.60 -0.69 -16.67
CA LEU A 380 15.38 -1.36 -16.26
C LEU A 380 15.73 -2.63 -15.48
N THR A 381 15.33 -2.66 -14.19
CA THR A 381 15.68 -3.74 -13.25
C THR A 381 14.46 -4.54 -12.80
N ASN A 382 13.28 -4.27 -13.36
CA ASN A 382 12.06 -5.04 -13.10
C ASN A 382 11.75 -5.96 -14.27
N PHE A 383 11.80 -7.27 -14.03
CA PHE A 383 11.59 -8.31 -15.04
C PHE A 383 10.17 -8.26 -15.66
N TYR A 384 9.13 -8.02 -14.84
CA TYR A 384 7.75 -8.00 -15.35
C TYR A 384 7.49 -6.80 -16.27
N ILE A 385 8.07 -5.65 -15.96
CA ILE A 385 7.98 -4.46 -16.82
C ILE A 385 8.73 -4.71 -18.12
N SER A 386 9.90 -5.34 -18.07
CA SER A 386 10.70 -5.66 -19.26
C SER A 386 9.94 -6.58 -20.21
N GLN A 387 9.32 -7.64 -19.69
CA GLN A 387 8.49 -8.54 -20.49
C GLN A 387 7.26 -7.85 -21.08
N ARG A 388 6.56 -7.02 -20.26
CA ARG A 388 5.33 -6.34 -20.71
C ARG A 388 5.59 -5.42 -21.90
N PHE A 389 6.72 -4.73 -21.93
CA PHE A 389 7.02 -3.70 -22.93
C PHE A 389 8.07 -4.14 -23.96
N ASP A 390 8.52 -5.38 -23.90
CA ASP A 390 9.62 -5.91 -24.72
C ASP A 390 10.85 -4.97 -24.66
N MET A 391 11.38 -4.79 -23.44
CA MET A 391 12.52 -3.93 -23.15
C MET A 391 13.65 -4.74 -22.52
N LYS A 392 14.89 -4.27 -22.68
CA LYS A 392 16.06 -4.95 -22.11
C LYS A 392 16.02 -4.92 -20.57
N PHE A 393 16.06 -6.09 -19.97
CA PHE A 393 16.21 -6.28 -18.51
C PHE A 393 17.70 -6.28 -18.13
N THR A 394 18.00 -5.70 -16.96
CA THR A 394 19.33 -5.77 -16.34
C THR A 394 19.18 -6.14 -14.88
N ASP A 395 19.91 -7.16 -14.43
CA ASP A 395 19.85 -7.57 -13.02
C ASP A 395 20.47 -6.49 -12.13
N LEU A 396 19.68 -6.01 -11.15
CA LEU A 396 20.11 -4.97 -10.20
C LEU A 396 21.32 -5.40 -9.38
N ASN A 397 21.40 -6.69 -8.99
CA ASN A 397 22.52 -7.18 -8.18
C ASN A 397 23.84 -7.12 -8.95
N LEU A 398 23.80 -7.39 -10.26
CA LEU A 398 24.98 -7.25 -11.13
C LEU A 398 25.40 -5.78 -11.26
N LEU A 399 24.44 -4.85 -11.41
CA LEU A 399 24.74 -3.41 -11.49
C LEU A 399 25.36 -2.89 -10.21
N ILE A 400 24.81 -3.28 -9.05
CA ILE A 400 25.32 -2.88 -7.75
C ILE A 400 26.73 -3.50 -7.50
N ALA A 401 26.96 -4.75 -7.87
CA ALA A 401 28.25 -5.42 -7.70
C ALA A 401 29.35 -4.81 -8.59
N SER A 402 29.03 -4.43 -9.84
CA SER A 402 30.00 -3.84 -10.78
C SER A 402 30.55 -2.48 -10.32
N ARG A 403 29.83 -1.75 -9.47
CA ARG A 403 30.26 -0.44 -8.95
C ARG A 403 31.54 -0.51 -8.09
N ARG A 404 31.86 -1.64 -7.50
CA ARG A 404 33.09 -1.82 -6.67
C ARG A 404 34.32 -2.23 -7.46
N LEU A 405 34.15 -2.49 -8.76
CA LEU A 405 35.28 -2.90 -9.63
C LEU A 405 35.94 -1.70 -10.31
N PHE A 406 35.40 -0.52 -10.13
CA PHE A 406 35.92 0.77 -10.60
C PHE A 406 35.87 1.80 -9.45
#